data_ce238e214d7b4657e4bba65dc6ca7d33
#
_entry.id   ce238e214d7b4657e4bba65dc6ca7d33
#
_cell.length_a   1.000
_cell.length_b   1.000
_cell.length_c   1.000
_cell.angle_alpha   90.00
_cell.angle_beta   90.00
_cell.angle_gamma   90.00
#
_symmetry.space_group_name_H-M   'P 1'
#
loop_
_entity.id
_entity.type
_entity.pdbx_description
1 polymer ?
#
loop_
_entity_poly.entity_id
_entity_poly.type
_entity_poly.pdbx_seq_one_letter_code
_entity_poly.pdbx_strand_id
1 'polypeptide(L)'
;MNKTKTLYLPLKKKWFDMIRSGVKKAEYRELSYHWLTRLFRVKEMQQFFGVSDMTPLANGLAQETFAKEFDQVVFTLGYPKADDTERRLVFKNPRIRIGTGKTEWGAVECVNYFVITWEEK
;
A
#
# COMPACT_ATOMS: atom_id res chain seq x y z
N MET A 1 -4.10 13.92 -21.86
CA MET A 1 -3.12 12.86 -21.60
C MET A 1 -3.24 12.37 -20.19
N ASN A 2 -3.35 11.08 -20.02
CA ASN A 2 -3.46 10.49 -18.69
C ASN A 2 -2.06 10.35 -18.08
N LYS A 3 -1.90 10.92 -16.89
CA LYS A 3 -0.66 10.71 -16.13
C LYS A 3 -0.71 9.35 -15.47
N THR A 4 0.43 8.67 -15.45
CA THR A 4 0.58 7.43 -14.70
C THR A 4 0.41 7.70 -13.20
N LYS A 5 -0.49 6.96 -12.57
CA LYS A 5 -0.72 7.05 -11.13
C LYS A 5 0.20 6.07 -10.43
N THR A 6 1.12 6.59 -9.66
CA THR A 6 2.15 5.79 -9.01
C THR A 6 2.03 5.89 -7.49
N LEU A 7 2.07 4.72 -6.86
CA LEU A 7 2.18 4.62 -5.40
C LEU A 7 3.64 4.41 -5.05
N TYR A 8 4.21 5.33 -4.26
CA TYR A 8 5.61 5.23 -3.81
C TYR A 8 5.66 4.74 -2.38
N LEU A 9 6.42 3.67 -2.13
CA LEU A 9 6.55 3.07 -0.81
C LEU A 9 8.03 2.85 -0.48
N PRO A 10 8.61 3.66 0.42
CA PRO A 10 9.98 3.43 0.87
C PRO A 10 10.06 2.22 1.79
N LEU A 11 11.12 1.46 1.68
CA LEU A 11 11.33 0.22 2.43
C LEU A 11 12.69 0.20 3.10
N LYS A 12 12.79 -0.54 4.19
CA LYS A 12 14.06 -0.96 4.75
C LYS A 12 14.69 -2.01 3.84
N LYS A 13 16.02 -2.11 3.90
CA LYS A 13 16.79 -3.01 3.03
C LYS A 13 16.29 -4.45 3.07
N LYS A 14 15.99 -4.98 4.25
CA LYS A 14 15.50 -6.36 4.40
C LYS A 14 14.27 -6.63 3.52
N TRP A 15 13.28 -5.76 3.60
CA TRP A 15 12.03 -5.94 2.86
C TRP A 15 12.20 -5.67 1.37
N PHE A 16 13.01 -4.67 1.04
CA PHE A 16 13.34 -4.37 -0.35
C PHE A 16 13.99 -5.58 -1.04
N ASP A 17 14.97 -6.18 -0.39
CA ASP A 17 15.67 -7.34 -0.94
C ASP A 17 14.74 -8.55 -1.09
N MET A 18 13.82 -8.76 -0.14
CA MET A 18 12.87 -9.86 -0.21
C MET A 18 11.84 -9.69 -1.33
N ILE A 19 11.42 -8.45 -1.59
CA ILE A 19 10.52 -8.18 -2.72
C ILE A 19 11.28 -8.36 -4.03
N ARG A 20 12.50 -7.85 -4.12
CA ARG A 20 13.32 -7.97 -5.32
C ARG A 20 13.57 -9.43 -5.69
N SER A 21 13.82 -10.28 -4.71
CA SER A 21 14.07 -11.71 -4.94
C SER A 21 12.80 -12.52 -5.22
N GLY A 22 11.62 -11.92 -5.04
CA GLY A 22 10.35 -12.60 -5.23
C GLY A 22 9.86 -13.39 -4.02
N VAL A 23 10.58 -13.33 -2.90
CA VAL A 23 10.18 -14.05 -1.68
C VAL A 23 9.01 -13.36 -1.00
N LYS A 24 9.04 -12.03 -0.91
CA LYS A 24 7.96 -11.25 -0.29
C LYS A 24 7.02 -10.75 -1.39
N LYS A 25 5.73 -11.11 -1.29
CA LYS A 25 4.73 -10.82 -2.33
C LYS A 25 3.63 -9.88 -1.86
N ALA A 26 3.75 -9.33 -0.68
CA ALA A 26 2.84 -8.32 -0.15
C ALA A 26 3.58 -7.37 0.77
N GLU A 27 3.18 -6.11 0.77
CA GLU A 27 3.67 -5.10 1.69
C GLU A 27 2.54 -4.67 2.62
N TYR A 28 2.88 -4.37 3.86
CA TYR A 28 1.91 -4.03 4.88
C TYR A 28 2.13 -2.62 5.38
N ARG A 29 1.03 -1.88 5.57
CA ARG A 29 1.04 -0.55 6.22
C ARG A 29 -0.03 -0.56 7.30
N GLU A 30 0.27 0.08 8.42
CA GLU A 30 -0.66 0.07 9.55
C GLU A 30 -1.96 0.79 9.22
N LEU A 31 -3.04 0.38 9.86
CA LEU A 31 -4.35 1.01 9.72
C LEU A 31 -4.36 2.33 10.47
N SER A 32 -3.78 3.36 9.84
CA SER A 32 -3.69 4.71 10.40
C SER A 32 -4.38 5.70 9.47
N TYR A 33 -4.70 6.87 10.00
CA TYR A 33 -5.24 7.97 9.19
C TYR A 33 -4.28 8.36 8.07
N HIS A 34 -2.98 8.37 8.37
CA HIS A 34 -1.94 8.70 7.41
C HIS A 34 -2.02 7.80 6.16
N TRP A 35 -2.08 6.49 6.36
CA TRP A 35 -2.15 5.54 5.23
C TRP A 35 -3.54 5.48 4.63
N LEU A 36 -4.59 5.65 5.42
CA LEU A 36 -5.95 5.69 4.90
C LEU A 36 -6.10 6.79 3.85
N THR A 37 -5.61 7.99 4.13
CA THR A 37 -5.72 9.11 3.18
C THR A 37 -4.88 8.92 1.92
N ARG A 38 -3.80 8.17 2.03
CA ARG A 38 -2.93 7.91 0.87
C ARG A 38 -3.45 6.80 -0.01
N LEU A 39 -4.16 5.82 0.56
CA LEU A 39 -4.54 4.59 -0.13
C LEU A 39 -6.02 4.55 -0.52
N PHE A 40 -6.87 5.38 0.08
CA PHE A 40 -8.31 5.34 -0.14
C PHE A 40 -8.88 6.70 -0.51
N ARG A 41 -10.01 6.67 -1.24
CA ARG A 41 -10.77 7.85 -1.63
C ARG A 41 -11.65 8.28 -0.45
N VAL A 42 -11.05 8.99 0.47
CA VAL A 42 -11.62 9.30 1.78
C VAL A 42 -12.90 10.13 1.69
N LYS A 43 -12.93 11.16 0.84
CA LYS A 43 -14.12 12.03 0.72
C LYS A 43 -15.30 11.24 0.20
N GLU A 44 -15.09 10.33 -0.75
CA GLU A 44 -16.16 9.49 -1.28
C GLU A 44 -16.67 8.52 -0.22
N MET A 45 -15.77 7.95 0.58
CA MET A 45 -16.18 7.08 1.69
C MET A 45 -17.01 7.83 2.72
N GLN A 46 -16.59 9.03 3.09
CA GLN A 46 -17.33 9.86 4.05
C GLN A 46 -18.75 10.18 3.54
N GLN A 47 -18.87 10.51 2.27
CA GLN A 47 -20.18 10.77 1.67
C GLN A 47 -21.05 9.52 1.63
N PHE A 48 -20.47 8.41 1.26
CA PHE A 48 -21.20 7.14 1.13
C PHE A 48 -21.73 6.67 2.49
N PHE A 49 -20.91 6.74 3.53
CA PHE A 49 -21.30 6.28 4.86
C PHE A 49 -21.98 7.37 5.71
N GLY A 50 -21.98 8.60 5.26
CA GLY A 50 -22.57 9.70 6.00
C GLY A 50 -21.83 10.04 7.28
N VAL A 51 -20.51 9.85 7.31
CA VAL A 51 -19.69 10.09 8.51
C VAL A 51 -18.60 11.10 8.20
N SER A 52 -18.21 11.86 9.21
CA SER A 52 -17.09 12.79 9.11
C SER A 52 -15.84 12.31 9.88
N ASP A 53 -16.05 11.41 10.84
CA ASP A 53 -14.96 10.84 11.64
C ASP A 53 -14.30 9.69 10.86
N MET A 54 -12.97 9.73 10.77
CA MET A 54 -12.18 8.76 10.02
C MET A 54 -11.84 7.49 10.81
N THR A 55 -11.96 7.52 12.14
CA THR A 55 -11.59 6.38 12.97
C THR A 55 -12.39 5.12 12.65
N PRO A 56 -13.73 5.18 12.52
CA PRO A 56 -14.47 3.99 12.10
C PRO A 56 -14.08 3.49 10.72
N LEU A 57 -13.74 4.40 9.80
CA LEU A 57 -13.34 4.02 8.44
C LEU A 57 -12.04 3.21 8.46
N ALA A 58 -11.07 3.65 9.28
CA ALA A 58 -9.81 2.93 9.42
C ALA A 58 -9.99 1.58 10.11
N ASN A 59 -10.99 1.43 10.96
CA ASN A 59 -11.17 0.23 11.79
C ASN A 59 -12.18 -0.78 11.23
N GLY A 60 -12.81 -0.52 10.12
CA GLY A 60 -13.74 -1.51 9.60
C GLY A 60 -14.68 -1.07 8.51
N LEU A 61 -14.89 0.22 8.35
CA LEU A 61 -15.76 0.73 7.30
C LEU A 61 -15.00 1.00 5.99
N ALA A 62 -13.67 1.03 6.03
CA ALA A 62 -12.88 1.17 4.82
C ALA A 62 -13.04 -0.09 3.97
N GLN A 63 -13.65 0.06 2.82
CA GLN A 63 -13.90 -1.05 1.91
C GLN A 63 -12.99 -0.94 0.69
N GLU A 64 -12.58 -2.09 0.19
CA GLU A 64 -11.68 -2.18 -0.95
C GLU A 64 -12.19 -1.43 -2.18
N THR A 65 -13.52 -1.32 -2.33
CA THR A 65 -14.16 -0.54 -3.40
C THR A 65 -13.68 0.92 -3.45
N PHE A 66 -13.32 1.48 -2.29
CA PHE A 66 -12.86 2.86 -2.20
C PHE A 66 -11.33 2.99 -2.24
N ALA A 67 -10.61 1.91 -2.45
CA ALA A 67 -9.17 1.97 -2.64
C ALA A 67 -8.85 2.79 -3.89
N LYS A 68 -7.83 3.62 -3.78
CA LYS A 68 -7.33 4.37 -4.95
C LYS A 68 -6.79 3.40 -5.98
N GLU A 69 -7.03 3.70 -7.25
CA GLU A 69 -6.50 2.91 -8.34
C GLU A 69 -5.15 3.50 -8.77
N PHE A 70 -4.11 2.68 -8.67
CA PHE A 70 -2.78 3.03 -9.14
C PHE A 70 -2.41 2.17 -10.34
N ASP A 71 -1.67 2.76 -11.26
CA ASP A 71 -1.16 2.02 -12.43
C ASP A 71 0.07 1.20 -12.06
N GLN A 72 0.84 1.68 -11.10
CA GLN A 72 2.06 1.01 -10.65
C GLN A 72 2.39 1.36 -9.21
N VAL A 73 3.17 0.49 -8.59
CA VAL A 73 3.79 0.74 -7.29
C VAL A 73 5.30 0.75 -7.47
N VAL A 74 5.96 1.71 -6.85
CA VAL A 74 7.42 1.82 -6.84
C VAL A 74 7.89 1.66 -5.40
N PHE A 75 8.59 0.57 -5.14
CA PHE A 75 9.27 0.36 -3.87
C PHE A 75 10.67 0.96 -3.96
N THR A 76 11.04 1.74 -2.98
CA THR A 76 12.35 2.36 -2.94
C THR A 76 13.15 1.86 -1.75
N LEU A 77 14.46 1.73 -1.92
CA LEU A 77 15.38 1.47 -0.81
C LEU A 77 15.69 2.80 -0.14
N GLY A 78 14.96 3.09 0.94
CA GLY A 78 15.01 4.42 1.57
C GLY A 78 14.52 5.50 0.62
N TYR A 79 15.28 6.58 0.51
CA TYR A 79 14.94 7.75 -0.31
C TYR A 79 16.05 8.00 -1.34
N PRO A 80 16.11 7.17 -2.42
CA PRO A 80 17.17 7.29 -3.42
C PRO A 80 16.98 8.52 -4.31
N LYS A 81 18.06 8.94 -4.96
CA LYS A 81 18.01 9.98 -5.97
C LYS A 81 17.16 9.53 -7.17
N ALA A 82 16.60 10.48 -7.90
CA ALA A 82 15.67 10.19 -9.00
C ALA A 82 16.27 9.30 -10.09
N ASP A 83 17.59 9.38 -10.31
CA ASP A 83 18.30 8.60 -11.33
C ASP A 83 18.82 7.25 -10.83
N ASP A 84 18.63 6.93 -9.56
CA ASP A 84 19.10 5.67 -8.97
C ASP A 84 18.06 4.58 -9.21
N THR A 85 18.21 3.87 -10.33
CA THR A 85 17.28 2.82 -10.72
C THR A 85 17.48 1.51 -9.96
N GLU A 86 18.68 1.27 -9.43
CA GLU A 86 18.96 0.03 -8.69
C GLU A 86 18.25 -0.02 -7.34
N ARG A 87 17.92 1.13 -6.78
CA ARG A 87 17.21 1.25 -5.50
C ARG A 87 15.72 1.45 -5.69
N ARG A 88 15.18 1.01 -6.83
CA ARG A 88 13.76 1.10 -7.16
C ARG A 88 13.29 -0.21 -7.75
N LEU A 89 12.09 -0.63 -7.33
CA LEU A 89 11.40 -1.77 -7.90
C LEU A 89 10.04 -1.29 -8.37
N VAL A 90 9.70 -1.54 -9.62
CA VAL A 90 8.45 -1.11 -10.22
C VAL A 90 7.60 -2.33 -10.55
N PHE A 91 6.38 -2.35 -10.04
CA PHE A 91 5.40 -3.39 -10.34
C PHE A 91 4.11 -2.76 -10.82
N LYS A 92 3.38 -3.48 -11.66
CA LYS A 92 2.13 -2.99 -12.24
C LYS A 92 0.92 -3.43 -11.41
N ASN A 93 -0.15 -2.66 -11.55
CA ASN A 93 -1.48 -2.97 -11.05
C ASN A 93 -1.52 -3.36 -9.58
N PRO A 94 -1.02 -2.49 -8.67
CA PRO A 94 -1.13 -2.77 -7.25
C PRO A 94 -2.58 -2.81 -6.81
N ARG A 95 -2.87 -3.71 -5.87
CA ARG A 95 -4.17 -3.83 -5.24
C ARG A 95 -4.02 -3.60 -3.74
N ILE A 96 -5.03 -2.97 -3.16
CA ILE A 96 -5.03 -2.61 -1.75
C ILE A 96 -6.24 -3.28 -1.11
N ARG A 97 -5.99 -4.04 -0.05
CA ARG A 97 -7.05 -4.64 0.76
C ARG A 97 -6.72 -4.49 2.23
N ILE A 98 -7.66 -4.80 3.08
CA ILE A 98 -7.47 -4.82 4.52
C ILE A 98 -7.50 -6.27 4.98
N GLY A 99 -6.49 -6.67 5.74
CA GLY A 99 -6.42 -8.04 6.24
C GLY A 99 -5.16 -8.27 7.06
N THR A 100 -5.02 -9.50 7.52
CA THR A 100 -3.81 -9.93 8.23
C THR A 100 -2.70 -10.22 7.24
N GLY A 101 -1.47 -10.24 7.74
CA GLY A 101 -0.30 -10.50 6.92
C GLY A 101 0.54 -11.65 7.45
N LYS A 102 1.60 -11.96 6.73
CA LYS A 102 2.55 -13.01 7.13
C LYS A 102 3.62 -12.42 8.03
N THR A 103 3.89 -13.11 9.13
CA THR A 103 4.91 -12.65 10.10
C THR A 103 6.30 -12.63 9.49
N GLU A 104 6.61 -13.58 8.61
CA GLU A 104 7.90 -13.62 7.90
C GLU A 104 8.10 -12.43 6.96
N TRP A 105 7.04 -11.71 6.63
CA TRP A 105 7.09 -10.51 5.78
C TRP A 105 6.88 -9.21 6.58
N GLY A 106 6.92 -9.28 7.90
CA GLY A 106 6.90 -8.12 8.78
C GLY A 106 5.59 -7.84 9.47
N ALA A 107 4.56 -8.67 9.29
CA ALA A 107 3.28 -8.48 9.97
C ALA A 107 3.34 -9.02 11.40
N VAL A 108 2.60 -8.39 12.29
CA VAL A 108 2.33 -8.93 13.62
C VAL A 108 1.14 -9.88 13.51
N GLU A 109 1.22 -11.04 14.18
CA GLU A 109 0.17 -12.04 14.13
C GLU A 109 -1.16 -11.47 14.63
N CYS A 110 -2.24 -11.78 13.92
CA CYS A 110 -3.61 -11.38 14.26
C CYS A 110 -3.88 -9.86 14.19
N VAL A 111 -2.97 -9.10 13.59
CA VAL A 111 -3.18 -7.66 13.38
C VAL A 111 -3.59 -7.42 11.94
N ASN A 112 -4.59 -6.57 11.74
CA ASN A 112 -5.01 -6.14 10.40
C ASN A 112 -4.17 -4.96 9.91
N TYR A 113 -3.89 -4.97 8.61
CA TYR A 113 -3.09 -3.97 7.91
C TYR A 113 -3.77 -3.58 6.62
N PHE A 114 -3.34 -2.46 6.04
CA PHE A 114 -3.48 -2.26 4.60
C PHE A 114 -2.48 -3.18 3.93
N VAL A 115 -2.98 -4.09 3.09
CA VAL A 115 -2.16 -5.08 2.40
C VAL A 115 -2.07 -4.66 0.93
N ILE A 116 -0.86 -4.40 0.47
CA ILE A 116 -0.60 -4.01 -0.91
C ILE A 116 0.03 -5.20 -1.62
N THR A 117 -0.63 -5.66 -2.67
CA THR A 117 -0.13 -6.70 -3.56
C THR A 117 0.03 -6.11 -4.96
N TRP A 118 0.67 -6.84 -5.85
CA TRP A 118 0.95 -6.36 -7.20
C TRP A 118 0.97 -7.51 -8.19
N GLU A 119 0.92 -7.14 -9.46
CA GLU A 119 1.00 -8.12 -10.55
C GLU A 119 2.45 -8.54 -10.72
N GLU A 120 2.67 -9.84 -10.73
CA GLU A 120 3.99 -10.40 -11.00
C GLU A 120 4.20 -10.51 -12.51
N LYS A 121 5.46 -10.34 -12.90
CA LYS A 121 5.85 -10.48 -14.30
C LYS A 121 5.72 -11.92 -14.77
#